data_3198a7fa49a5e747e192931a581f3bcf
#
_entry.id   3198a7fa49a5e747e192931a581f3bcf
#
_cell.length_a   1.000
_cell.length_b   1.000
_cell.length_c   1.000
_cell.angle_alpha   90.00
_cell.angle_beta   90.00
_cell.angle_gamma   90.00
#
_symmetry.space_group_name_H-M   'P 1'
#
loop_
_entity.id
_entity.type
_entity.pdbx_description
1 polymer ?
#
loop_
_entity_poly.entity_id
_entity_poly.type
_entity_poly.pdbx_seq_one_letter_code
_entity_poly.pdbx_strand_id
1 'polypeptide(L)'
;GQDKGAAKCRELGIDALVVIGGDGSYRGARELAHRGIPMIGLPGTIDNDIACTEYTIGYDTAMNTALEMIDKLRDTTQSHDRCSVVEVMGRNAGYIALNVAIASGAMAVLLPEKEFDMQRDILDKIAETQKTGKRHFIIIVAEGVGHAQEIANEIQARTGIDSRATILGHVQRGGDFP
;
A
#
# COMPACT_ATOMS: atom_id res chain seq x y z
N GLY A 1 25.90 16.09 -5.55
CA GLY A 1 24.49 16.40 -5.66
C GLY A 1 24.10 17.62 -4.85
N GLN A 2 23.99 17.51 -3.51
CA GLN A 2 23.35 18.53 -2.65
C GLN A 2 24.17 19.84 -2.55
N ASP A 3 25.51 19.79 -2.57
CA ASP A 3 26.36 21.00 -2.56
C ASP A 3 26.14 21.87 -3.82
N LYS A 4 26.04 21.19 -4.98
CA LYS A 4 25.68 21.90 -6.24
C LYS A 4 24.27 22.48 -6.17
N GLY A 5 23.32 21.75 -5.58
CA GLY A 5 21.94 22.23 -5.38
C GLY A 5 21.91 23.47 -4.48
N ALA A 6 22.54 23.44 -3.32
CA ALA A 6 22.62 24.57 -2.41
C ALA A 6 23.33 25.79 -3.04
N ALA A 7 24.43 25.55 -3.77
CA ALA A 7 25.11 26.64 -4.50
C ALA A 7 24.19 27.28 -5.55
N LYS A 8 23.43 26.47 -6.29
CA LYS A 8 22.50 26.96 -7.30
C LYS A 8 21.32 27.74 -6.70
N CYS A 9 20.81 27.30 -5.55
CA CYS A 9 19.78 28.08 -4.83
C CYS A 9 20.28 29.49 -4.48
N ARG A 10 21.52 29.60 -3.96
CA ARG A 10 22.11 30.90 -3.64
C ARG A 10 22.36 31.76 -4.86
N GLU A 11 22.88 31.15 -5.94
CA GLU A 11 23.09 31.85 -7.23
C GLU A 11 21.79 32.43 -7.78
N LEU A 12 20.68 31.72 -7.61
CA LEU A 12 19.35 32.14 -8.07
C LEU A 12 18.62 33.08 -7.11
N GLY A 13 19.20 33.38 -5.93
CA GLY A 13 18.58 34.22 -4.92
C GLY A 13 17.35 33.58 -4.27
N ILE A 14 17.34 32.25 -4.14
CA ILE A 14 16.24 31.52 -3.50
C ILE A 14 16.41 31.58 -1.99
N ASP A 15 15.48 32.22 -1.29
CA ASP A 15 15.48 32.40 0.16
C ASP A 15 15.04 31.14 0.92
N ALA A 16 14.07 30.38 0.36
CA ALA A 16 13.55 29.15 0.95
C ALA A 16 12.96 28.23 -0.13
N LEU A 17 12.81 26.95 0.20
CA LEU A 17 12.16 25.97 -0.66
C LEU A 17 11.01 25.28 0.04
N VAL A 18 9.89 25.12 -0.66
CA VAL A 18 8.80 24.24 -0.25
C VAL A 18 8.96 22.92 -1.01
N VAL A 19 8.98 21.83 -0.28
CA VAL A 19 9.16 20.47 -0.82
C VAL A 19 7.89 19.68 -0.55
N ILE A 20 7.22 19.26 -1.59
CA ILE A 20 6.04 18.39 -1.52
C ILE A 20 6.51 16.98 -1.89
N GLY A 21 6.42 16.02 -0.98
CA GLY A 21 6.86 14.66 -1.23
C GLY A 21 6.89 13.79 0.00
N GLY A 22 7.42 12.58 -0.15
CA GLY A 22 7.57 11.58 0.91
C GLY A 22 8.96 11.57 1.53
N ASP A 23 9.28 10.46 2.20
CA ASP A 23 10.52 10.23 2.95
C ASP A 23 11.79 10.58 2.17
N GLY A 24 11.91 10.12 0.93
CA GLY A 24 13.08 10.41 0.10
C GLY A 24 13.26 11.91 -0.18
N SER A 25 12.17 12.63 -0.43
CA SER A 25 12.16 14.09 -0.64
C SER A 25 12.58 14.82 0.64
N TYR A 26 12.11 14.37 1.79
CA TYR A 26 12.45 14.96 3.09
C TYR A 26 13.90 14.73 3.46
N ARG A 27 14.47 13.56 3.15
CA ARG A 27 15.92 13.33 3.31
C ARG A 27 16.73 14.32 2.45
N GLY A 28 16.33 14.53 1.22
CA GLY A 28 16.96 15.53 0.33
C GLY A 28 16.82 16.96 0.86
N ALA A 29 15.63 17.32 1.34
CA ALA A 29 15.34 18.62 1.96
C ALA A 29 16.22 18.87 3.19
N ARG A 30 16.32 17.89 4.10
CA ARG A 30 17.17 17.95 5.27
C ARG A 30 18.62 18.25 4.92
N GLU A 31 19.14 17.58 3.90
CA GLU A 31 20.50 17.80 3.44
C GLU A 31 20.74 19.23 2.88
N LEU A 32 19.74 19.82 2.23
CA LEU A 32 19.79 21.22 1.81
C LEU A 32 19.66 22.17 2.97
N ALA A 33 18.81 21.86 3.95
CA ALA A 33 18.68 22.65 5.19
C ALA A 33 19.99 22.73 5.98
N HIS A 34 20.72 21.61 6.11
CA HIS A 34 22.05 21.58 6.71
C HIS A 34 23.08 22.45 5.99
N ARG A 35 22.82 22.77 4.70
CA ARG A 35 23.64 23.68 3.88
C ARG A 35 23.16 25.13 3.90
N GLY A 36 22.22 25.44 4.81
CA GLY A 36 21.73 26.80 5.05
C GLY A 36 20.64 27.26 4.06
N ILE A 37 19.95 26.36 3.40
CA ILE A 37 18.75 26.69 2.62
C ILE A 37 17.52 26.36 3.46
N PRO A 38 16.71 27.34 3.89
CA PRO A 38 15.48 27.09 4.63
C PRO A 38 14.51 26.21 3.85
N MET A 39 13.94 25.19 4.51
CA MET A 39 13.09 24.19 3.88
C MET A 39 11.76 24.06 4.62
N ILE A 40 10.65 23.97 3.86
CA ILE A 40 9.33 23.64 4.36
C ILE A 40 8.89 22.37 3.66
N GLY A 41 8.54 21.33 4.44
CA GLY A 41 8.09 20.04 3.91
C GLY A 41 6.56 19.92 3.99
N LEU A 42 5.93 19.52 2.89
CA LEU A 42 4.53 19.11 2.84
C LEU A 42 4.47 17.60 2.54
N PRO A 43 3.77 16.78 3.37
CA PRO A 43 3.83 15.32 3.29
C PRO A 43 2.96 14.77 2.14
N GLY A 44 3.42 14.91 0.90
CA GLY A 44 2.76 14.41 -0.31
C GLY A 44 3.20 12.98 -0.63
N THR A 45 2.59 12.00 0.01
CA THR A 45 2.85 10.58 -0.20
C THR A 45 1.62 9.75 0.19
N ILE A 46 1.40 8.64 -0.50
CA ILE A 46 0.33 7.69 -0.16
C ILE A 46 0.70 6.75 0.99
N ASP A 47 1.98 6.62 1.33
CA ASP A 47 2.49 5.57 2.23
C ASP A 47 2.15 5.81 3.70
N ASN A 48 1.81 7.04 4.07
CA ASN A 48 1.55 7.50 5.44
C ASN A 48 2.67 7.16 6.43
N ASP A 49 3.92 7.21 5.96
CA ASP A 49 5.13 6.81 6.68
C ASP A 49 5.96 8.00 7.21
N ILE A 50 5.35 9.18 7.32
CA ILE A 50 5.99 10.41 7.81
C ILE A 50 5.63 10.65 9.27
N ALA A 51 6.58 10.45 10.17
CA ALA A 51 6.36 10.46 11.62
C ALA A 51 5.84 11.80 12.22
N CYS A 52 5.97 12.92 11.51
CA CYS A 52 5.55 14.24 12.00
C CYS A 52 4.10 14.61 11.65
N THR A 53 3.36 13.70 11.01
CA THR A 53 1.95 13.91 10.65
C THR A 53 1.15 12.62 10.90
N GLU A 54 -0.11 12.75 11.24
CA GLU A 54 -1.03 11.63 11.37
C GLU A 54 -1.52 11.15 10.00
N TYR A 55 -1.62 12.08 9.04
CA TYR A 55 -2.11 11.83 7.69
C TYR A 55 -1.22 12.48 6.65
N THR A 56 -0.88 11.72 5.61
CA THR A 56 -0.15 12.25 4.45
C THR A 56 -1.12 12.55 3.30
N ILE A 57 -0.76 13.57 2.50
CA ILE A 57 -1.56 14.00 1.34
C ILE A 57 -1.52 12.89 0.28
N GLY A 58 -2.70 12.38 -0.08
CA GLY A 58 -2.86 11.29 -1.05
C GLY A 58 -3.12 9.91 -0.43
N TYR A 59 -2.98 9.76 0.88
CA TYR A 59 -3.24 8.48 1.56
C TYR A 59 -4.70 8.04 1.42
N ASP A 60 -5.68 8.92 1.72
CA ASP A 60 -7.10 8.62 1.55
C ASP A 60 -7.47 8.35 0.11
N THR A 61 -6.93 9.12 -0.83
CA THR A 61 -7.14 8.89 -2.27
C THR A 61 -6.69 7.49 -2.67
N ALA A 62 -5.51 7.07 -2.22
CA ALA A 62 -4.99 5.73 -2.51
C ALA A 62 -5.86 4.62 -1.89
N MET A 63 -6.37 4.81 -0.68
CA MET A 63 -7.28 3.85 -0.05
C MET A 63 -8.60 3.74 -0.82
N ASN A 64 -9.21 4.86 -1.18
CA ASN A 64 -10.46 4.87 -1.93
C ASN A 64 -10.32 4.22 -3.31
N THR A 65 -9.21 4.50 -4.01
CA THR A 65 -8.91 3.85 -5.29
C THR A 65 -8.74 2.33 -5.11
N ALA A 66 -8.03 1.90 -4.07
CA ALA A 66 -7.87 0.47 -3.79
C ALA A 66 -9.22 -0.20 -3.48
N LEU A 67 -10.08 0.44 -2.68
CA LEU A 67 -11.41 -0.07 -2.36
C LEU A 67 -12.29 -0.21 -3.61
N GLU A 68 -12.29 0.80 -4.49
CA GLU A 68 -13.02 0.74 -5.76
C GLU A 68 -12.55 -0.44 -6.64
N MET A 69 -11.25 -0.68 -6.72
CA MET A 69 -10.70 -1.80 -7.49
C MET A 69 -11.07 -3.15 -6.86
N ILE A 70 -11.03 -3.25 -5.52
CA ILE A 70 -11.40 -4.47 -4.79
C ILE A 70 -12.89 -4.78 -4.96
N ASP A 71 -13.76 -3.79 -4.97
CA ASP A 71 -15.19 -4.00 -5.19
C ASP A 71 -15.46 -4.55 -6.60
N LYS A 72 -14.77 -4.04 -7.62
CA LYS A 72 -14.85 -4.60 -8.98
C LYS A 72 -14.34 -6.04 -9.06
N LEU A 73 -13.26 -6.36 -8.32
CA LEU A 73 -12.72 -7.72 -8.23
C LEU A 73 -13.66 -8.66 -7.47
N ARG A 74 -14.40 -8.14 -6.48
CA ARG A 74 -15.33 -8.91 -5.65
C ARG A 74 -16.39 -9.61 -6.49
N ASP A 75 -17.01 -8.89 -7.40
CA ASP A 75 -18.06 -9.44 -8.28
C ASP A 75 -17.55 -10.65 -9.07
N THR A 76 -16.36 -10.51 -9.66
CA THR A 76 -15.73 -11.60 -10.40
C THR A 76 -15.30 -12.75 -9.48
N THR A 77 -14.77 -12.42 -8.30
CA THR A 77 -14.33 -13.41 -7.31
C THR A 77 -15.50 -14.24 -6.80
N GLN A 78 -16.64 -13.59 -6.54
CA GLN A 78 -17.86 -14.24 -6.08
C GLN A 78 -18.51 -15.11 -7.14
N SER A 79 -18.61 -14.62 -8.39
CA SER A 79 -19.27 -15.33 -9.48
C SER A 79 -18.55 -16.61 -9.91
N HIS A 80 -17.27 -16.75 -9.58
CA HIS A 80 -16.43 -17.89 -9.97
C HIS A 80 -15.94 -18.73 -8.77
N ASP A 81 -16.42 -18.47 -7.56
CA ASP A 81 -15.97 -19.14 -6.31
C ASP A 81 -14.43 -19.13 -6.15
N ARG A 82 -13.79 -17.96 -6.35
CA ARG A 82 -12.34 -17.77 -6.37
C ARG A 82 -11.77 -17.22 -5.09
N CYS A 83 -10.45 -17.29 -4.98
CA CYS A 83 -9.66 -16.51 -4.04
C CYS A 83 -8.89 -15.41 -4.79
N SER A 84 -9.17 -14.15 -4.48
CA SER A 84 -8.42 -13.01 -4.98
C SER A 84 -7.40 -12.55 -3.96
N VAL A 85 -6.12 -12.59 -4.33
CA VAL A 85 -5.00 -12.06 -3.56
C VAL A 85 -4.65 -10.70 -4.15
N VAL A 86 -4.95 -9.62 -3.43
CA VAL A 86 -4.80 -8.25 -3.95
C VAL A 86 -3.63 -7.58 -3.25
N GLU A 87 -2.60 -7.26 -4.01
CA GLU A 87 -1.44 -6.52 -3.52
C GLU A 87 -1.70 -5.02 -3.66
N VAL A 88 -1.53 -4.31 -2.55
CA VAL A 88 -1.70 -2.86 -2.46
C VAL A 88 -0.38 -2.17 -2.15
N MET A 89 -0.19 -0.96 -2.66
CA MET A 89 0.97 -0.14 -2.35
C MET A 89 1.01 0.26 -0.88
N GLY A 90 2.10 0.88 -0.44
CA GLY A 90 2.34 1.33 0.93
C GLY A 90 3.82 1.17 1.31
N ARG A 91 4.65 0.74 0.35
CA ARG A 91 6.09 0.54 0.52
C ARG A 91 6.37 -0.45 1.66
N ASN A 92 7.04 0.01 2.74
CA ASN A 92 7.37 -0.82 3.91
C ASN A 92 6.35 -0.64 5.06
N ALA A 93 5.22 0.04 4.81
CA ALA A 93 4.18 0.30 5.80
C ALA A 93 2.87 -0.37 5.40
N GLY A 94 2.25 -1.06 6.32
CA GLY A 94 1.00 -1.78 6.12
C GLY A 94 -0.27 -0.95 6.29
N TYR A 95 -0.19 0.37 6.41
CA TYR A 95 -1.34 1.23 6.71
C TYR A 95 -2.46 1.14 5.66
N ILE A 96 -2.12 1.24 4.37
CA ILE A 96 -3.10 1.09 3.29
C ILE A 96 -3.72 -0.29 3.34
N ALA A 97 -2.89 -1.35 3.39
CA ALA A 97 -3.36 -2.72 3.39
C ALA A 97 -4.31 -3.02 4.55
N LEU A 98 -3.99 -2.54 5.77
CA LEU A 98 -4.81 -2.75 6.94
C LEU A 98 -6.17 -2.07 6.82
N ASN A 99 -6.19 -0.78 6.49
CA ASN A 99 -7.44 -0.02 6.41
C ASN A 99 -8.32 -0.49 5.25
N VAL A 100 -7.73 -0.79 4.11
CA VAL A 100 -8.44 -1.35 2.96
C VAL A 100 -9.00 -2.73 3.27
N ALA A 101 -8.27 -3.59 4.00
CA ALA A 101 -8.75 -4.90 4.40
C ALA A 101 -9.97 -4.80 5.35
N ILE A 102 -9.92 -3.90 6.33
CA ILE A 102 -11.03 -3.66 7.24
C ILE A 102 -12.25 -3.12 6.47
N ALA A 103 -12.07 -2.10 5.66
CA ALA A 103 -13.15 -1.45 4.93
C ALA A 103 -13.78 -2.38 3.88
N SER A 104 -12.98 -3.21 3.21
CA SER A 104 -13.47 -4.17 2.22
C SER A 104 -14.04 -5.45 2.83
N GLY A 105 -13.84 -5.71 4.12
CA GLY A 105 -14.19 -6.99 4.75
C GLY A 105 -13.40 -8.16 4.18
N ALA A 106 -12.10 -7.94 3.87
CA ALA A 106 -11.21 -9.00 3.44
C ALA A 106 -11.07 -10.09 4.50
N MET A 107 -10.89 -11.33 4.09
CA MET A 107 -10.75 -12.47 4.99
C MET A 107 -9.44 -12.41 5.78
N ALA A 108 -8.38 -11.96 5.15
CA ALA A 108 -7.06 -11.82 5.75
C ALA A 108 -6.31 -10.61 5.19
N VAL A 109 -5.37 -10.10 5.97
CA VAL A 109 -4.43 -9.07 5.55
C VAL A 109 -3.01 -9.48 5.96
N LEU A 110 -2.06 -9.31 5.06
CA LEU A 110 -0.64 -9.55 5.29
C LEU A 110 0.09 -8.21 5.32
N LEU A 111 0.79 -7.96 6.42
CA LEU A 111 1.44 -6.69 6.73
C LEU A 111 2.94 -6.90 6.92
N PRO A 112 3.80 -5.97 6.46
CA PRO A 112 5.25 -6.09 6.63
C PRO A 112 5.69 -5.98 8.10
N GLU A 113 4.88 -5.39 8.96
CA GLU A 113 5.15 -5.26 10.40
C GLU A 113 4.92 -6.55 11.18
N LYS A 114 4.37 -7.59 10.55
CA LYS A 114 4.02 -8.84 11.22
C LYS A 114 4.38 -10.04 10.36
N GLU A 115 5.17 -10.95 10.93
CA GLU A 115 5.39 -12.25 10.30
C GLU A 115 4.05 -13.02 10.19
N PHE A 116 3.80 -13.59 9.02
CA PHE A 116 2.64 -14.42 8.78
C PHE A 116 3.03 -15.88 8.57
N ASP A 117 2.14 -16.78 8.95
CA ASP A 117 2.23 -18.20 8.67
C ASP A 117 1.13 -18.59 7.69
N MET A 118 1.51 -19.19 6.58
CA MET A 118 0.57 -19.55 5.49
C MET A 118 -0.53 -20.48 6.00
N GLN A 119 -0.19 -21.46 6.84
CA GLN A 119 -1.17 -22.41 7.36
C GLN A 119 -2.17 -21.71 8.28
N ARG A 120 -1.69 -21.07 9.33
CA ARG A 120 -2.51 -20.46 10.38
C ARG A 120 -3.30 -19.25 9.90
N ASP A 121 -2.63 -18.35 9.16
CA ASP A 121 -3.17 -17.02 8.85
C ASP A 121 -4.02 -16.99 7.57
N ILE A 122 -3.87 -18.01 6.71
CA ILE A 122 -4.60 -18.10 5.44
C ILE A 122 -5.38 -19.39 5.31
N LEU A 123 -4.72 -20.55 5.31
CA LEU A 123 -5.38 -21.80 4.93
C LEU A 123 -6.40 -22.27 5.97
N ASP A 124 -6.09 -22.18 7.25
CA ASP A 124 -7.02 -22.52 8.31
C ASP A 124 -8.24 -21.60 8.30
N LYS A 125 -8.04 -20.30 8.02
CA LYS A 125 -9.14 -19.34 7.89
C LYS A 125 -10.02 -19.60 6.66
N ILE A 126 -9.42 -20.01 5.54
CA ILE A 126 -10.19 -20.47 4.36
C ILE A 126 -11.06 -21.66 4.75
N ALA A 127 -10.47 -22.69 5.39
CA ALA A 127 -11.18 -23.89 5.78
C ALA A 127 -12.31 -23.60 6.80
N GLU A 128 -12.09 -22.70 7.75
CA GLU A 128 -13.12 -22.26 8.70
C GLU A 128 -14.24 -21.49 8.00
N THR A 129 -13.89 -20.58 7.11
CA THR A 129 -14.86 -19.76 6.38
C THR A 129 -15.69 -20.62 5.41
N GLN A 130 -15.11 -21.65 4.81
CA GLN A 130 -15.85 -22.61 3.96
C GLN A 130 -16.95 -23.36 4.73
N LYS A 131 -16.78 -23.62 6.03
CA LYS A 131 -17.80 -24.23 6.87
C LYS A 131 -19.09 -23.40 6.98
N THR A 132 -18.99 -22.09 6.74
CA THR A 132 -20.17 -21.18 6.71
C THR A 132 -20.90 -21.19 5.36
N GLY A 133 -20.41 -21.95 4.39
CA GLY A 133 -20.94 -22.00 3.02
C GLY A 133 -20.33 -20.95 2.06
N LYS A 134 -19.43 -20.09 2.55
CA LYS A 134 -18.72 -19.09 1.70
C LYS A 134 -17.64 -19.77 0.88
N ARG A 135 -17.60 -19.48 -0.42
CA ARG A 135 -16.65 -20.11 -1.37
C ARG A 135 -15.70 -19.13 -2.04
N HIS A 136 -15.90 -17.83 -1.83
CA HIS A 136 -15.04 -16.79 -2.41
C HIS A 136 -14.31 -16.03 -1.30
N PHE A 137 -13.07 -15.64 -1.58
CA PHE A 137 -12.18 -15.05 -0.58
C PHE A 137 -11.41 -13.86 -1.17
N ILE A 138 -11.21 -12.85 -0.36
CA ILE A 138 -10.33 -11.72 -0.68
C ILE A 138 -9.27 -11.66 0.41
N ILE A 139 -8.02 -11.62 -0.01
CA ILE A 139 -6.84 -11.47 0.84
C ILE A 139 -6.10 -10.23 0.37
N ILE A 140 -5.80 -9.34 1.29
CA ILE A 140 -5.02 -8.13 0.99
C ILE A 140 -3.57 -8.36 1.41
N VAL A 141 -2.65 -7.99 0.53
CA VAL A 141 -1.20 -8.11 0.76
C VAL A 141 -0.59 -6.73 0.61
N ALA A 142 0.15 -6.26 1.62
CA ALA A 142 0.96 -5.06 1.49
C ALA A 142 2.17 -5.32 0.58
N GLU A 143 2.55 -4.38 -0.28
CA GLU A 143 3.70 -4.55 -1.19
C GLU A 143 5.02 -4.84 -0.44
N GLY A 144 5.13 -4.37 0.81
CA GLY A 144 6.29 -4.65 1.66
C GLY A 144 6.41 -6.12 2.09
N VAL A 145 5.32 -6.90 2.03
CA VAL A 145 5.34 -8.37 2.13
C VAL A 145 5.69 -8.95 0.77
N GLY A 146 5.09 -8.43 -0.29
CA GLY A 146 5.26 -8.90 -1.67
C GLY A 146 4.69 -10.29 -1.92
N HIS A 147 5.14 -10.89 -3.04
CA HIS A 147 4.88 -12.31 -3.35
C HIS A 147 3.39 -12.67 -3.53
N ALA A 148 2.51 -11.72 -3.85
CA ALA A 148 1.07 -12.00 -4.00
C ALA A 148 0.78 -13.13 -5.00
N GLN A 149 1.56 -13.25 -6.09
CA GLN A 149 1.41 -14.33 -7.05
C GLN A 149 1.82 -15.70 -6.46
N GLU A 150 2.89 -15.74 -5.67
CA GLU A 150 3.35 -16.99 -5.03
C GLU A 150 2.33 -17.44 -3.97
N ILE A 151 1.79 -16.50 -3.19
CA ILE A 151 0.73 -16.74 -2.21
C ILE A 151 -0.51 -17.32 -2.92
N ALA A 152 -0.96 -16.72 -4.01
CA ALA A 152 -2.09 -17.22 -4.77
C ALA A 152 -1.84 -18.65 -5.30
N ASN A 153 -0.66 -18.91 -5.86
CA ASN A 153 -0.27 -20.22 -6.37
C ASN A 153 -0.27 -21.28 -5.23
N GLU A 154 0.25 -20.94 -4.05
CA GLU A 154 0.27 -21.85 -2.92
C GLU A 154 -1.14 -22.15 -2.39
N ILE A 155 -2.01 -21.14 -2.29
CA ILE A 155 -3.42 -21.33 -1.92
C ILE A 155 -4.08 -22.31 -2.91
N GLN A 156 -3.92 -22.08 -4.20
CA GLN A 156 -4.49 -22.97 -5.23
C GLN A 156 -3.95 -24.39 -5.13
N ALA A 157 -2.64 -24.55 -4.96
CA ALA A 157 -2.01 -25.87 -4.87
C ALA A 157 -2.48 -26.67 -3.64
N ARG A 158 -2.72 -25.98 -2.51
CA ARG A 158 -3.05 -26.63 -1.23
C ARG A 158 -4.56 -26.80 -0.99
N THR A 159 -5.40 -25.98 -1.62
CA THR A 159 -6.86 -25.97 -1.41
C THR A 159 -7.66 -26.39 -2.62
N GLY A 160 -7.10 -26.36 -3.81
CA GLY A 160 -7.80 -26.55 -5.07
C GLY A 160 -8.68 -25.36 -5.51
N ILE A 161 -8.72 -24.27 -4.73
CA ILE A 161 -9.49 -23.07 -5.08
C ILE A 161 -8.75 -22.29 -6.17
N ASP A 162 -9.42 -21.94 -7.26
CA ASP A 162 -8.85 -21.07 -8.31
C ASP A 162 -8.45 -19.72 -7.67
N SER A 163 -7.16 -19.46 -7.61
CA SER A 163 -6.61 -18.31 -6.88
C SER A 163 -5.86 -17.39 -7.85
N ARG A 164 -6.15 -16.10 -7.77
CA ARG A 164 -5.59 -15.09 -8.68
C ARG A 164 -4.96 -13.95 -7.89
N ALA A 165 -3.76 -13.58 -8.27
CA ALA A 165 -3.13 -12.36 -7.77
C ALA A 165 -3.49 -11.17 -8.66
N THR A 166 -3.74 -10.03 -8.01
CA THR A 166 -3.91 -8.74 -8.68
C THR A 166 -3.02 -7.74 -7.96
N ILE A 167 -2.05 -7.20 -8.67
CA ILE A 167 -1.15 -6.18 -8.15
C ILE A 167 -1.68 -4.83 -8.64
N LEU A 168 -2.19 -3.99 -7.74
CA LEU A 168 -2.77 -2.70 -8.12
C LEU A 168 -1.70 -1.73 -8.62
N GLY A 169 -0.55 -1.69 -7.95
CA GLY A 169 0.56 -0.85 -8.37
C GLY A 169 0.16 0.62 -8.54
N HIS A 170 0.65 1.25 -9.58
CA HIS A 170 0.52 2.69 -9.78
C HIS A 170 -0.91 3.20 -10.02
N VAL A 171 -1.89 2.37 -10.30
CA VAL A 171 -3.30 2.82 -10.39
C VAL A 171 -3.81 3.39 -9.08
N GLN A 172 -3.26 2.95 -7.93
CA GLN A 172 -3.58 3.51 -6.63
C GLN A 172 -3.13 4.96 -6.43
N ARG A 173 -2.22 5.46 -7.26
CA ARG A 173 -1.72 6.85 -7.18
C ARG A 173 -2.57 7.82 -7.97
N GLY A 174 -3.55 7.34 -8.71
CA GLY A 174 -4.57 8.11 -9.39
C GLY A 174 -5.87 8.10 -8.61
N GLY A 175 -6.82 8.91 -9.01
CA GLY A 175 -8.17 8.99 -8.44
C GLY A 175 -8.58 10.42 -8.12
N ASP A 176 -9.86 10.59 -7.87
CA ASP A 176 -10.43 11.87 -7.45
C ASP A 176 -10.10 12.15 -5.98
N PHE A 177 -9.94 13.42 -5.65
CA PHE A 177 -9.77 13.85 -4.27
C PHE A 177 -11.08 13.61 -3.49
N PRO A 178 -11.00 13.13 -2.25
CA PRO A 178 -12.16 13.01 -1.39
C PRO A 178 -12.72 14.37 -0.98
#